data_6e58ed95876d63809d24b139ffc4f778
#
_entry.id   6e58ed95876d63809d24b139ffc4f778
#
_cell.length_a   1.000
_cell.length_b   1.000
_cell.length_c   1.000
_cell.angle_alpha   90.00
_cell.angle_beta   90.00
_cell.angle_gamma   90.00
#
_symmetry.space_group_name_H-M   'P 1'
#
loop_
_entity.id
_entity.type
_entity.pdbx_description
1 polymer ?
#
loop_
_entity_poly.entity_id
_entity_poly.type
_entity_poly.pdbx_seq_one_letter_code
_entity_poly.pdbx_strand_id
1 'polypeptide(L)'
;ETDRGQAASTSYGRVMISAKELASSGWTMARGSVIGFLVGVLPGAGGTIASFLAYSTEERISGSDGDFGNGDIRGVAAPEAANNAAANGALIPLLTLGVPGSGTTAVLLGALLGLGITPGPLLITEEPELFWGLAASMYIGNLFLLLLNLPLVGVFVKALTAPRWFLVPSVAALAFVAVYAVNGSSLDLVMMTGFGVVGYLMRKFDFPLAPVILGLVLGPIMEKSLRRAMALSGGEWNVLFDSPIAIALWVMAILSLIAPLVLKRKDVPIG
;
A
#
# COMPACT_ATOMS: atom_id res chain seq x y z
N GLU A 1 -3.53 31.03 6.15
CA GLU A 1 -4.34 31.55 5.02
C GLU A 1 -5.74 31.00 5.13
N THR A 2 -6.63 31.91 5.46
CA THR A 2 -8.01 31.67 5.78
C THR A 2 -8.81 31.54 4.48
N ASP A 3 -8.86 30.34 3.93
CA ASP A 3 -9.92 30.02 2.97
C ASP A 3 -11.19 29.70 3.78
N ARG A 4 -11.93 30.78 4.12
CA ARG A 4 -13.20 30.70 4.80
C ARG A 4 -14.24 30.17 3.81
N GLY A 5 -14.52 28.88 3.90
CA GLY A 5 -15.87 28.42 3.65
C GLY A 5 -16.33 28.33 2.20
N GLN A 6 -15.58 27.65 1.35
CA GLN A 6 -16.27 26.91 0.29
C GLN A 6 -16.37 25.46 0.76
N ALA A 7 -17.52 25.11 1.33
CA ALA A 7 -17.99 23.75 1.26
C ALA A 7 -17.89 23.36 -0.21
N ALA A 8 -16.94 22.48 -0.55
CA ALA A 8 -16.88 21.94 -1.90
C ALA A 8 -18.31 21.48 -2.22
N SER A 9 -18.91 22.02 -3.26
CA SER A 9 -20.21 21.57 -3.74
C SER A 9 -20.00 20.14 -4.21
N THR A 10 -20.16 19.20 -3.29
CA THR A 10 -20.02 17.78 -3.53
C THR A 10 -21.29 17.27 -4.18
N SER A 11 -21.55 17.74 -5.37
CA SER A 11 -22.36 16.99 -6.30
C SER A 11 -21.48 15.88 -6.84
N TYR A 12 -21.49 14.74 -6.13
CA TYR A 12 -20.91 13.54 -6.72
C TYR A 12 -21.76 13.14 -7.91
N GLY A 13 -21.12 12.98 -9.05
CA GLY A 13 -21.73 12.53 -10.28
C GLY A 13 -22.17 11.07 -10.18
N ARG A 14 -22.25 10.41 -11.30
CA ARG A 14 -22.59 8.99 -11.40
C ARG A 14 -21.56 8.12 -10.66
N VAL A 15 -22.02 7.30 -9.69
CA VAL A 15 -21.17 6.37 -8.92
C VAL A 15 -20.65 5.22 -9.78
N MET A 16 -21.45 4.79 -10.79
CA MET A 16 -21.06 3.70 -11.68
C MET A 16 -20.07 4.19 -12.75
N ILE A 17 -18.96 3.50 -12.88
CA ILE A 17 -17.98 3.75 -13.95
C ILE A 17 -18.64 3.54 -15.34
N SER A 18 -18.35 4.41 -16.29
CA SER A 18 -18.80 4.26 -17.68
C SER A 18 -17.92 3.24 -18.42
N ALA A 19 -18.47 2.65 -19.48
CA ALA A 19 -17.70 1.74 -20.34
C ALA A 19 -16.46 2.42 -20.95
N LYS A 20 -16.54 3.73 -21.23
CA LYS A 20 -15.40 4.53 -21.74
C LYS A 20 -14.30 4.69 -20.68
N GLU A 21 -14.69 5.02 -19.45
CA GLU A 21 -13.73 5.15 -18.31
C GLU A 21 -13.11 3.80 -17.98
N LEU A 22 -13.90 2.71 -18.00
CA LEU A 22 -13.39 1.36 -17.81
C LEU A 22 -12.38 0.98 -18.91
N ALA A 23 -12.68 1.29 -20.16
CA ALA A 23 -11.78 1.02 -21.28
C ALA A 23 -10.47 1.86 -21.17
N SER A 24 -10.56 3.14 -20.76
CA SER A 24 -9.39 4.00 -20.59
C SER A 24 -8.51 3.62 -19.40
N SER A 25 -9.09 3.11 -18.31
CA SER A 25 -8.36 2.71 -17.10
C SER A 25 -8.03 1.22 -17.03
N GLY A 26 -8.60 0.38 -17.90
CA GLY A 26 -8.44 -1.07 -17.86
C GLY A 26 -6.98 -1.52 -17.94
N TRP A 27 -6.19 -0.91 -18.82
CA TRP A 27 -4.76 -1.23 -18.95
C TRP A 27 -3.93 -0.73 -17.75
N THR A 28 -4.32 0.42 -17.20
CA THR A 28 -3.79 0.95 -15.94
C THR A 28 -4.04 0.01 -14.77
N MET A 29 -5.28 -0.49 -14.64
CA MET A 29 -5.62 -1.49 -13.61
C MET A 29 -4.84 -2.79 -13.80
N ALA A 30 -4.67 -3.26 -15.04
CA ALA A 30 -3.88 -4.47 -15.33
C ALA A 30 -2.42 -4.30 -14.89
N ARG A 31 -1.77 -3.18 -15.25
CA ARG A 31 -0.40 -2.87 -14.81
C ARG A 31 -0.32 -2.75 -13.29
N GLY A 32 -1.24 -2.01 -12.68
CA GLY A 32 -1.33 -1.88 -11.23
C GLY A 32 -1.47 -3.23 -10.54
N SER A 33 -2.32 -4.12 -11.06
CA SER A 33 -2.51 -5.47 -10.53
C SER A 33 -1.23 -6.32 -10.61
N VAL A 34 -0.49 -6.26 -11.72
CA VAL A 34 0.79 -6.98 -11.85
C VAL A 34 1.81 -6.46 -10.84
N ILE A 35 1.97 -5.14 -10.73
CA ILE A 35 2.88 -4.53 -9.76
C ILE A 35 2.48 -4.92 -8.34
N GLY A 36 1.18 -4.78 -8.02
CA GLY A 36 0.65 -5.11 -6.72
C GLY A 36 0.86 -6.56 -6.33
N PHE A 37 0.58 -7.47 -7.25
CA PHE A 37 0.78 -8.91 -7.04
C PHE A 37 2.25 -9.23 -6.74
N LEU A 38 3.18 -8.76 -7.57
CA LEU A 38 4.61 -9.00 -7.39
C LEU A 38 5.14 -8.44 -6.06
N VAL A 39 4.71 -7.22 -5.71
CA VAL A 39 5.06 -6.60 -4.40
C VAL A 39 4.42 -7.37 -3.25
N GLY A 40 3.17 -7.80 -3.40
CA GLY A 40 2.44 -8.54 -2.37
C GLY A 40 3.05 -9.90 -2.03
N VAL A 41 3.62 -10.60 -3.02
CA VAL A 41 4.33 -11.88 -2.80
C VAL A 41 5.59 -11.68 -1.94
N LEU A 42 6.16 -10.47 -1.90
CA LEU A 42 7.31 -10.17 -1.06
C LEU A 42 6.87 -9.98 0.40
N PRO A 43 7.33 -10.85 1.33
CA PRO A 43 6.93 -10.74 2.73
C PRO A 43 7.29 -9.37 3.32
N GLY A 44 6.28 -8.71 3.90
CA GLY A 44 6.46 -7.43 4.58
C GLY A 44 6.36 -6.18 3.71
N ALA A 45 6.32 -6.28 2.37
CA ALA A 45 6.20 -5.12 1.50
C ALA A 45 4.81 -4.42 1.63
N GLY A 46 3.75 -5.21 1.67
CA GLY A 46 2.38 -4.70 1.92
C GLY A 46 1.78 -3.88 0.77
N GLY A 47 0.46 -3.62 0.90
CA GLY A 47 -0.32 -2.89 -0.10
C GLY A 47 0.08 -1.42 -0.27
N THR A 48 0.57 -0.77 0.79
CA THR A 48 0.97 0.64 0.76
C THR A 48 2.11 0.87 -0.23
N ILE A 49 3.14 0.02 -0.20
CA ILE A 49 4.28 0.09 -1.13
C ILE A 49 3.81 -0.21 -2.55
N ALA A 50 2.97 -1.23 -2.70
CA ALA A 50 2.40 -1.60 -3.98
C ALA A 50 1.62 -0.45 -4.62
N SER A 51 0.73 0.20 -3.86
CA SER A 51 -0.05 1.36 -4.29
C SER A 51 0.83 2.51 -4.74
N PHE A 52 1.85 2.85 -3.94
CA PHE A 52 2.76 3.94 -4.27
C PHE A 52 3.58 3.66 -5.54
N LEU A 53 4.09 2.44 -5.69
CA LEU A 53 4.85 2.04 -6.88
C LEU A 53 3.97 2.05 -8.13
N ALA A 54 2.73 1.58 -8.02
CA ALA A 54 1.77 1.59 -9.13
C ALA A 54 1.41 3.01 -9.54
N TYR A 55 1.12 3.90 -8.57
CA TYR A 55 0.87 5.32 -8.83
C TYR A 55 2.04 5.97 -9.56
N SER A 56 3.25 5.87 -8.99
CA SER A 56 4.45 6.49 -9.57
C SER A 56 4.81 5.93 -10.94
N THR A 57 4.54 4.64 -11.16
CA THR A 57 4.77 4.00 -12.47
C THR A 57 3.79 4.53 -13.51
N GLU A 58 2.51 4.63 -13.15
CA GLU A 58 1.47 5.10 -14.07
C GLU A 58 1.63 6.58 -14.39
N GLU A 59 1.98 7.41 -13.40
CA GLU A 59 2.30 8.82 -13.57
C GLU A 59 3.44 9.02 -14.57
N ARG A 60 4.52 8.22 -14.46
CA ARG A 60 5.66 8.26 -15.39
C ARG A 60 5.30 7.80 -16.80
N ILE A 61 4.49 6.75 -16.92
CA ILE A 61 4.04 6.22 -18.22
C ILE A 61 3.13 7.23 -18.93
N SER A 62 2.26 7.90 -18.16
CA SER A 62 1.32 8.88 -18.70
C SER A 62 2.01 10.19 -19.12
N GLY A 63 3.15 10.53 -18.53
CA GLY A 63 3.93 11.72 -18.87
C GLY A 63 3.07 13.00 -18.89
N SER A 64 3.19 13.77 -19.96
CA SER A 64 2.43 15.03 -20.16
C SER A 64 0.95 14.82 -20.47
N ASP A 65 0.52 13.58 -20.78
CA ASP A 65 -0.87 13.25 -21.08
C ASP A 65 -1.69 12.95 -19.82
N GLY A 66 -1.03 12.94 -18.64
CA GLY A 66 -1.63 12.66 -17.35
C GLY A 66 -1.83 13.93 -16.54
N ASP A 67 -3.04 14.12 -16.01
CA ASP A 67 -3.39 15.20 -15.06
C ASP A 67 -3.46 14.64 -13.62
N PHE A 68 -2.36 13.97 -13.21
CA PHE A 68 -2.26 13.35 -11.91
C PHE A 68 -2.29 14.41 -10.80
N GLY A 69 -3.10 14.15 -9.77
CA GLY A 69 -3.37 15.10 -8.70
C GLY A 69 -4.55 16.05 -8.97
N ASN A 70 -5.02 16.18 -10.21
CA ASN A 70 -6.12 17.08 -10.59
C ASN A 70 -7.36 16.33 -11.13
N GLY A 71 -7.51 15.05 -10.82
CA GLY A 71 -8.72 14.27 -11.13
C GLY A 71 -8.57 13.22 -12.23
N ASP A 72 -7.35 12.92 -12.65
CA ASP A 72 -7.11 11.79 -13.56
C ASP A 72 -7.49 10.47 -12.89
N ILE A 73 -8.42 9.74 -13.49
CA ILE A 73 -8.92 8.46 -12.96
C ILE A 73 -7.81 7.41 -12.81
N ARG A 74 -6.76 7.48 -13.63
CA ARG A 74 -5.61 6.56 -13.57
C ARG A 74 -4.83 6.70 -12.28
N GLY A 75 -4.81 7.93 -11.70
CA GLY A 75 -4.18 8.21 -10.41
C GLY A 75 -4.86 7.52 -9.22
N VAL A 76 -6.09 7.02 -9.39
CA VAL A 76 -6.82 6.20 -8.41
C VAL A 76 -6.83 4.75 -8.83
N ALA A 77 -7.07 4.46 -10.12
CA ALA A 77 -7.20 3.10 -10.63
C ALA A 77 -5.92 2.26 -10.47
N ALA A 78 -4.74 2.84 -10.70
CA ALA A 78 -3.46 2.13 -10.55
C ALA A 78 -3.18 1.70 -9.11
N PRO A 79 -3.16 2.61 -8.11
CA PRO A 79 -2.87 2.26 -6.73
C PRO A 79 -3.93 1.35 -6.09
N GLU A 80 -5.21 1.53 -6.42
CA GLU A 80 -6.27 0.68 -5.87
C GLU A 80 -6.20 -0.74 -6.43
N ALA A 81 -5.97 -0.89 -7.75
CA ALA A 81 -5.75 -2.20 -8.34
C ALA A 81 -4.52 -2.90 -7.74
N ALA A 82 -3.43 -2.15 -7.50
CA ALA A 82 -2.23 -2.67 -6.88
C ALA A 82 -2.45 -3.08 -5.43
N ASN A 83 -3.18 -2.29 -4.64
CA ASN A 83 -3.50 -2.60 -3.26
C ASN A 83 -4.27 -3.93 -3.14
N ASN A 84 -5.32 -4.09 -3.94
CA ASN A 84 -6.12 -5.31 -3.98
C ASN A 84 -5.27 -6.52 -4.42
N ALA A 85 -4.45 -6.37 -5.45
CA ALA A 85 -3.58 -7.44 -5.94
C ALA A 85 -2.50 -7.81 -4.92
N ALA A 86 -1.95 -6.83 -4.18
CA ALA A 86 -0.96 -7.08 -3.13
C ALA A 86 -1.55 -7.86 -1.95
N ALA A 87 -2.80 -7.58 -1.57
CA ALA A 87 -3.49 -8.34 -0.52
C ALA A 87 -3.60 -9.82 -0.90
N ASN A 88 -3.95 -10.10 -2.17
CA ASN A 88 -4.00 -11.47 -2.71
C ASN A 88 -2.59 -12.09 -2.80
N GLY A 89 -1.60 -11.34 -3.29
CA GLY A 89 -0.22 -11.78 -3.39
C GLY A 89 0.39 -12.18 -2.05
N ALA A 90 0.03 -11.49 -0.97
CA ALA A 90 0.53 -11.77 0.38
C ALA A 90 0.04 -13.11 0.98
N LEU A 91 -0.99 -13.71 0.41
CA LEU A 91 -1.44 -15.05 0.78
C LEU A 91 -0.52 -16.16 0.27
N ILE A 92 0.19 -15.92 -0.84
CA ILE A 92 1.09 -16.94 -1.41
C ILE A 92 2.18 -17.34 -0.40
N PRO A 93 3.05 -16.43 0.09
CA PRO A 93 4.06 -16.79 1.06
C PRO A 93 3.46 -17.29 2.39
N LEU A 94 2.28 -16.81 2.78
CA LEU A 94 1.59 -17.34 3.94
C LEU A 94 1.23 -18.80 3.78
N LEU A 95 0.52 -19.15 2.72
CA LEU A 95 -0.02 -20.51 2.53
C LEU A 95 1.04 -21.51 2.12
N THR A 96 2.09 -21.08 1.38
CA THR A 96 3.14 -21.96 0.87
C THR A 96 4.34 -22.09 1.79
N LEU A 97 4.68 -21.05 2.55
CA LEU A 97 5.88 -21.02 3.39
C LEU A 97 5.58 -20.77 4.87
N GLY A 98 4.32 -20.50 5.23
CA GLY A 98 3.97 -20.11 6.59
C GLY A 98 4.52 -18.72 6.99
N VAL A 99 4.89 -17.89 6.02
CA VAL A 99 5.48 -16.57 6.26
C VAL A 99 4.46 -15.49 5.95
N PRO A 100 3.94 -14.75 6.95
CA PRO A 100 2.96 -13.69 6.71
C PRO A 100 3.60 -12.51 5.99
N GLY A 101 2.95 -12.04 4.92
CA GLY A 101 3.39 -10.89 4.12
C GLY A 101 2.87 -9.53 4.64
N SER A 102 1.89 -9.54 5.54
CA SER A 102 1.24 -8.33 6.08
C SER A 102 0.69 -8.59 7.47
N GLY A 103 0.25 -7.53 8.17
CA GLY A 103 -0.43 -7.67 9.46
C GLY A 103 -1.69 -8.54 9.38
N THR A 104 -2.48 -8.37 8.32
CA THR A 104 -3.70 -9.18 8.09
C THR A 104 -3.37 -10.65 7.90
N THR A 105 -2.34 -10.96 7.10
CA THR A 105 -1.90 -12.35 6.90
C THR A 105 -1.26 -12.95 8.15
N ALA A 106 -0.67 -12.13 9.04
CA ALA A 106 -0.18 -12.59 10.34
C ALA A 106 -1.32 -13.01 11.27
N VAL A 107 -2.43 -12.27 11.29
CA VAL A 107 -3.64 -12.65 12.03
C VAL A 107 -4.23 -13.93 11.46
N LEU A 108 -4.29 -14.06 10.13
CA LEU A 108 -4.76 -15.26 9.47
C LEU A 108 -3.88 -16.48 9.80
N LEU A 109 -2.55 -16.29 9.82
CA LEU A 109 -1.62 -17.35 10.27
C LEU A 109 -1.94 -17.80 11.69
N GLY A 110 -2.15 -16.87 12.63
CA GLY A 110 -2.54 -17.18 13.99
C GLY A 110 -3.85 -17.96 14.08
N ALA A 111 -4.83 -17.60 13.24
CA ALA A 111 -6.11 -18.32 13.17
C ALA A 111 -5.93 -19.77 12.64
N LEU A 112 -5.15 -19.95 11.57
CA LEU A 112 -4.85 -21.28 11.02
C LEU A 112 -4.15 -22.17 12.05
N LEU A 113 -3.12 -21.65 12.71
CA LEU A 113 -2.40 -22.35 13.76
C LEU A 113 -3.31 -22.71 14.95
N GLY A 114 -4.23 -21.79 15.32
CA GLY A 114 -5.23 -22.01 16.36
C GLY A 114 -6.24 -23.12 16.02
N LEU A 115 -6.48 -23.37 14.73
CA LEU A 115 -7.28 -24.49 14.22
C LEU A 115 -6.45 -25.77 14.02
N GLY A 116 -5.17 -25.76 14.37
CA GLY A 116 -4.28 -26.91 14.18
C GLY A 116 -3.78 -27.08 12.74
N ILE A 117 -4.00 -26.08 11.88
CA ILE A 117 -3.59 -26.12 10.47
C ILE A 117 -2.26 -25.39 10.33
N THR A 118 -1.24 -26.09 9.86
CA THR A 118 0.10 -25.53 9.64
C THR A 118 0.27 -25.16 8.17
N PRO A 119 0.34 -23.85 7.81
CA PRO A 119 0.64 -23.44 6.44
C PRO A 119 2.02 -23.93 6.01
N GLY A 120 2.10 -24.39 4.76
CA GLY A 120 3.34 -24.93 4.20
C GLY A 120 3.15 -25.42 2.76
N PRO A 121 4.23 -25.95 2.14
CA PRO A 121 4.20 -26.40 0.74
C PRO A 121 3.18 -27.51 0.47
N LEU A 122 2.86 -28.30 1.48
CA LEU A 122 1.94 -29.45 1.38
C LEU A 122 0.48 -29.06 1.65
N LEU A 123 0.20 -27.83 2.10
CA LEU A 123 -1.16 -27.38 2.45
C LEU A 123 -2.17 -27.62 1.31
N ILE A 124 -1.74 -27.41 0.08
CA ILE A 124 -2.62 -27.56 -1.11
C ILE A 124 -3.01 -29.03 -1.35
N THR A 125 -2.19 -29.97 -0.87
CA THR A 125 -2.40 -31.43 -1.03
C THR A 125 -3.02 -32.06 0.21
N GLU A 126 -2.67 -31.58 1.39
CA GLU A 126 -3.14 -32.12 2.67
C GLU A 126 -4.50 -31.52 3.05
N GLU A 127 -4.72 -30.23 2.77
CA GLU A 127 -5.95 -29.49 3.10
C GLU A 127 -6.52 -28.75 1.87
N PRO A 128 -6.87 -29.48 0.77
CA PRO A 128 -7.32 -28.86 -0.47
C PRO A 128 -8.63 -28.08 -0.31
N GLU A 129 -9.54 -28.57 0.53
CA GLU A 129 -10.81 -27.89 0.81
C GLU A 129 -10.59 -26.52 1.46
N LEU A 130 -9.65 -26.43 2.40
CA LEU A 130 -9.29 -25.16 3.03
C LEU A 130 -8.67 -24.21 2.01
N PHE A 131 -7.69 -24.68 1.23
CA PHE A 131 -6.99 -23.87 0.26
C PHE A 131 -7.95 -23.27 -0.78
N TRP A 132 -8.78 -24.11 -1.40
CA TRP A 132 -9.75 -23.67 -2.41
C TRP A 132 -10.92 -22.91 -1.79
N GLY A 133 -11.30 -23.24 -0.56
CA GLY A 133 -12.28 -22.49 0.21
C GLY A 133 -11.84 -21.06 0.50
N LEU A 134 -10.58 -20.86 0.90
CA LEU A 134 -9.99 -19.52 1.05
C LEU A 134 -10.01 -18.76 -0.27
N ALA A 135 -9.56 -19.36 -1.36
CA ALA A 135 -9.59 -18.73 -2.68
C ALA A 135 -11.02 -18.34 -3.09
N ALA A 136 -12.00 -19.23 -2.93
CA ALA A 136 -13.39 -18.94 -3.22
C ALA A 136 -13.96 -17.83 -2.33
N SER A 137 -13.62 -17.82 -1.04
CA SER A 137 -14.07 -16.79 -0.10
C SER A 137 -13.62 -15.39 -0.50
N MET A 138 -12.46 -15.25 -1.14
CA MET A 138 -11.97 -13.96 -1.64
C MET A 138 -12.82 -13.42 -2.79
N TYR A 139 -13.26 -14.28 -3.72
CA TYR A 139 -14.18 -13.87 -4.78
C TYR A 139 -15.53 -13.42 -4.21
N ILE A 140 -16.07 -14.20 -3.28
CA ILE A 140 -17.34 -13.88 -2.60
C ILE A 140 -17.17 -12.59 -1.79
N GLY A 141 -16.07 -12.44 -1.04
CA GLY A 141 -15.76 -11.23 -0.27
C GLY A 141 -15.67 -9.99 -1.15
N ASN A 142 -15.01 -10.06 -2.30
CA ASN A 142 -14.94 -8.96 -3.26
C ASN A 142 -16.31 -8.59 -3.83
N LEU A 143 -17.20 -9.57 -4.08
CA LEU A 143 -18.57 -9.29 -4.48
C LEU A 143 -19.33 -8.55 -3.38
N PHE A 144 -19.22 -9.00 -2.12
CA PHE A 144 -19.84 -8.32 -0.99
C PHE A 144 -19.29 -6.91 -0.80
N LEU A 145 -17.98 -6.71 -0.94
CA LEU A 145 -17.36 -5.37 -0.89
C LEU A 145 -17.96 -4.45 -1.96
N LEU A 146 -18.14 -4.93 -3.19
CA LEU A 146 -18.75 -4.16 -4.25
C LEU A 146 -20.21 -3.80 -3.91
N LEU A 147 -21.00 -4.78 -3.48
CA LEU A 147 -22.41 -4.59 -3.12
C LEU A 147 -22.61 -3.64 -1.93
N LEU A 148 -21.68 -3.62 -0.98
CA LEU A 148 -21.74 -2.73 0.18
C LEU A 148 -21.22 -1.32 -0.15
N ASN A 149 -20.06 -1.22 -0.82
CA ASN A 149 -19.42 0.06 -1.04
C ASN A 149 -20.18 0.95 -2.02
N LEU A 150 -20.76 0.41 -3.10
CA LEU A 150 -21.48 1.21 -4.09
C LEU A 150 -22.65 2.02 -3.48
N PRO A 151 -23.59 1.42 -2.69
CA PRO A 151 -24.65 2.20 -2.06
C PRO A 151 -24.13 3.12 -0.95
N LEU A 152 -23.04 2.74 -0.26
CA LEU A 152 -22.51 3.52 0.87
C LEU A 152 -21.67 4.73 0.43
N VAL A 153 -21.24 4.82 -0.83
CA VAL A 153 -20.53 6.00 -1.36
C VAL A 153 -21.25 7.30 -1.01
N GLY A 154 -22.57 7.35 -1.20
CA GLY A 154 -23.36 8.54 -0.87
C GLY A 154 -23.32 8.93 0.60
N VAL A 155 -23.22 7.97 1.51
CA VAL A 155 -23.09 8.21 2.96
C VAL A 155 -21.71 8.80 3.27
N PHE A 156 -20.64 8.21 2.72
CA PHE A 156 -19.29 8.70 2.92
C PHE A 156 -19.08 10.11 2.32
N VAL A 157 -19.61 10.35 1.12
CA VAL A 157 -19.56 11.68 0.51
C VAL A 157 -20.29 12.71 1.38
N LYS A 158 -21.47 12.38 1.93
CA LYS A 158 -22.15 13.27 2.88
C LYS A 158 -21.32 13.54 4.13
N ALA A 159 -20.61 12.53 4.65
CA ALA A 159 -19.71 12.75 5.78
C ALA A 159 -18.57 13.73 5.43
N LEU A 160 -18.05 13.68 4.21
CA LEU A 160 -17.00 14.60 3.73
C LEU A 160 -17.52 16.03 3.46
N THR A 161 -18.84 16.24 3.36
CA THR A 161 -19.43 17.60 3.25
C THR A 161 -19.47 18.34 4.58
N ALA A 162 -19.14 17.67 5.69
CA ALA A 162 -19.04 18.33 6.98
C ALA A 162 -18.00 19.47 6.94
N PRO A 163 -18.25 20.59 7.65
CA PRO A 163 -17.35 21.73 7.66
C PRO A 163 -15.94 21.35 8.10
N ARG A 164 -14.92 21.92 7.47
CA ARG A 164 -13.50 21.62 7.78
C ARG A 164 -13.16 21.83 9.25
N TRP A 165 -13.76 22.81 9.92
CA TRP A 165 -13.55 23.08 11.34
C TRP A 165 -14.02 21.92 12.24
N PHE A 166 -14.98 21.11 11.77
CA PHE A 166 -15.44 19.90 12.46
C PHE A 166 -14.67 18.67 12.01
N LEU A 167 -14.46 18.51 10.69
CA LEU A 167 -13.79 17.36 10.11
C LEU A 167 -12.36 17.21 10.63
N VAL A 168 -11.55 18.27 10.58
CA VAL A 168 -10.12 18.18 10.94
C VAL A 168 -9.93 17.77 12.40
N PRO A 169 -10.59 18.40 13.41
CA PRO A 169 -10.48 17.95 14.79
C PRO A 169 -11.03 16.53 15.02
N SER A 170 -12.12 16.17 14.33
CA SER A 170 -12.72 14.84 14.47
C SER A 170 -11.79 13.75 13.94
N VAL A 171 -11.18 13.95 12.78
CA VAL A 171 -10.18 13.02 12.21
C VAL A 171 -8.96 12.94 13.13
N ALA A 172 -8.48 14.07 13.64
CA ALA A 172 -7.36 14.08 14.58
C ALA A 172 -7.70 13.31 15.87
N ALA A 173 -8.88 13.55 16.45
CA ALA A 173 -9.33 12.82 17.65
C ALA A 173 -9.44 11.32 17.40
N LEU A 174 -10.04 10.91 16.29
CA LEU A 174 -10.12 9.49 15.90
C LEU A 174 -8.73 8.88 15.70
N ALA A 175 -7.80 9.61 15.09
CA ALA A 175 -6.42 9.14 14.91
C ALA A 175 -5.72 8.93 16.27
N PHE A 176 -5.89 9.85 17.24
CA PHE A 176 -5.36 9.68 18.60
C PHE A 176 -5.94 8.45 19.29
N VAL A 177 -7.25 8.27 19.21
CA VAL A 177 -7.92 7.08 19.78
C VAL A 177 -7.42 5.81 19.09
N ALA A 178 -7.32 5.79 17.76
CA ALA A 178 -6.86 4.64 17.00
C ALA A 178 -5.42 4.26 17.35
N VAL A 179 -4.51 5.22 17.40
CA VAL A 179 -3.09 4.97 17.74
C VAL A 179 -2.98 4.41 19.16
N TYR A 180 -3.71 4.98 20.12
CA TYR A 180 -3.72 4.49 21.50
C TYR A 180 -4.31 3.07 21.61
N ALA A 181 -5.39 2.81 20.86
CA ALA A 181 -6.09 1.53 20.90
C ALA A 181 -5.25 0.35 20.41
N VAL A 182 -4.27 0.59 19.53
CA VAL A 182 -3.41 -0.46 18.97
C VAL A 182 -2.46 -1.04 20.02
N ASN A 183 -1.75 -0.20 20.76
CA ASN A 183 -0.69 -0.64 21.67
C ASN A 183 -0.93 -0.26 23.14
N GLY A 184 -1.94 0.56 23.45
CA GLY A 184 -2.18 1.09 24.80
C GLY A 184 -1.05 2.00 25.31
N SER A 185 -0.22 2.51 24.41
CA SER A 185 1.02 3.24 24.72
C SER A 185 0.82 4.76 24.58
N SER A 186 1.06 5.50 25.66
CA SER A 186 1.11 6.96 25.62
C SER A 186 2.31 7.49 24.85
N LEU A 187 3.40 6.69 24.74
CA LEU A 187 4.57 7.05 23.93
C LEU A 187 4.20 7.17 22.45
N ASP A 188 3.32 6.30 21.96
CA ASP A 188 2.87 6.34 20.56
C ASP A 188 2.12 7.64 20.24
N LEU A 189 1.37 8.18 21.19
CA LEU A 189 0.71 9.49 21.06
C LEU A 189 1.73 10.64 20.98
N VAL A 190 2.79 10.58 21.79
CA VAL A 190 3.87 11.56 21.75
C VAL A 190 4.61 11.48 20.40
N MET A 191 4.93 10.27 19.95
CA MET A 191 5.55 10.03 18.65
C MET A 191 4.67 10.52 17.49
N MET A 192 3.39 10.20 17.51
CA MET A 192 2.41 10.69 16.52
C MET A 192 2.39 12.21 16.47
N THR A 193 2.35 12.87 17.62
CA THR A 193 2.34 14.34 17.71
C THR A 193 3.66 14.92 17.18
N GLY A 194 4.80 14.34 17.59
CA GLY A 194 6.13 14.73 17.13
C GLY A 194 6.29 14.61 15.62
N PHE A 195 5.90 13.46 15.04
CA PHE A 195 5.93 13.27 13.59
C PHE A 195 4.91 14.17 12.87
N GLY A 196 3.79 14.49 13.51
CA GLY A 196 2.83 15.47 12.97
C GLY A 196 3.46 16.86 12.82
N VAL A 197 4.20 17.32 13.83
CA VAL A 197 4.93 18.60 13.78
C VAL A 197 6.04 18.55 12.71
N VAL A 198 6.82 17.47 12.68
CA VAL A 198 7.87 17.29 11.65
C VAL A 198 7.27 17.30 10.24
N GLY A 199 6.18 16.57 10.02
CA GLY A 199 5.48 16.54 8.73
C GLY A 199 4.93 17.91 8.32
N TYR A 200 4.40 18.68 9.28
CA TYR A 200 3.97 20.06 9.03
C TYR A 200 5.15 20.95 8.60
N LEU A 201 6.29 20.87 9.31
CA LEU A 201 7.48 21.65 8.98
C LEU A 201 8.05 21.25 7.61
N MET A 202 8.12 19.97 7.32
CA MET A 202 8.57 19.49 6.02
C MET A 202 7.71 20.04 4.89
N ARG A 203 6.39 20.00 5.04
CA ARG A 203 5.47 20.53 4.06
C ARG A 203 5.59 22.06 3.91
N LYS A 204 5.84 22.77 5.01
CA LYS A 204 6.05 24.23 5.01
C LYS A 204 7.31 24.64 4.25
N PHE A 205 8.31 23.76 4.21
CA PHE A 205 9.58 23.96 3.50
C PHE A 205 9.63 23.23 2.14
N ASP A 206 8.49 22.81 1.60
CA ASP A 206 8.36 22.10 0.32
C ASP A 206 9.17 20.79 0.22
N PHE A 207 9.44 20.14 1.38
CA PHE A 207 10.03 18.81 1.37
C PHE A 207 8.97 17.74 1.10
N PRO A 208 9.21 16.81 0.15
CA PRO A 208 8.27 15.74 -0.15
C PRO A 208 8.16 14.75 1.02
N LEU A 209 6.94 14.48 1.48
CA LEU A 209 6.67 13.54 2.58
C LEU A 209 6.78 12.07 2.16
N ALA A 210 6.53 11.77 0.90
CA ALA A 210 6.48 10.40 0.40
C ALA A 210 7.77 9.59 0.66
N PRO A 211 9.00 10.10 0.40
CA PRO A 211 10.23 9.38 0.71
C PRO A 211 10.41 9.11 2.20
N VAL A 212 9.97 10.02 3.07
CA VAL A 212 10.05 9.85 4.53
C VAL A 212 9.11 8.75 4.99
N ILE A 213 7.86 8.76 4.51
CA ILE A 213 6.87 7.71 4.82
C ILE A 213 7.39 6.36 4.35
N LEU A 214 7.92 6.28 3.13
CA LEU A 214 8.53 5.04 2.61
C LEU A 214 9.71 4.59 3.47
N GLY A 215 10.59 5.48 3.89
CA GLY A 215 11.71 5.16 4.76
C GLY A 215 11.25 4.61 6.12
N LEU A 216 10.22 5.22 6.71
CA LEU A 216 9.64 4.76 7.98
C LEU A 216 8.97 3.39 7.86
N VAL A 217 8.33 3.09 6.73
CA VAL A 217 7.69 1.78 6.47
C VAL A 217 8.74 0.71 6.12
N LEU A 218 9.70 1.05 5.26
CA LEU A 218 10.70 0.10 4.78
C LEU A 218 11.81 -0.18 5.81
N GLY A 219 12.15 0.80 6.67
CA GLY A 219 13.22 0.69 7.65
C GLY A 219 13.09 -0.55 8.55
N PRO A 220 11.98 -0.72 9.27
CA PRO A 220 11.76 -1.89 10.13
C PRO A 220 11.77 -3.22 9.35
N ILE A 221 11.28 -3.23 8.12
CA ILE A 221 11.26 -4.42 7.25
C ILE A 221 12.69 -4.80 6.87
N MET A 222 13.46 -3.80 6.44
CA MET A 222 14.88 -3.97 6.09
C MET A 222 15.68 -4.46 7.29
N GLU A 223 15.53 -3.83 8.46
CA GLU A 223 16.21 -4.22 9.70
C GLU A 223 15.88 -5.67 10.09
N LYS A 224 14.58 -6.02 10.11
CA LYS A 224 14.12 -7.37 10.44
C LYS A 224 14.66 -8.40 9.46
N SER A 225 14.66 -8.10 8.18
CA SER A 225 15.16 -9.00 7.13
C SER A 225 16.68 -9.17 7.22
N LEU A 226 17.41 -8.08 7.47
CA LEU A 226 18.85 -8.12 7.69
C LEU A 226 19.21 -8.94 8.95
N ARG A 227 18.55 -8.70 10.08
CA ARG A 227 18.75 -9.47 11.31
C ARG A 227 18.50 -10.97 11.09
N ARG A 228 17.45 -11.31 10.34
CA ARG A 228 17.14 -12.71 9.99
C ARG A 228 18.23 -13.32 9.10
N ALA A 229 18.68 -12.61 8.07
CA ALA A 229 19.75 -13.07 7.20
C ALA A 229 21.07 -13.31 7.98
N MET A 230 21.44 -12.36 8.85
CA MET A 230 22.63 -12.48 9.71
C MET A 230 22.51 -13.65 10.72
N ALA A 231 21.32 -13.86 11.29
CA ALA A 231 21.09 -14.99 12.21
C ALA A 231 21.24 -16.34 11.50
N LEU A 232 20.75 -16.44 10.26
CA LEU A 232 20.83 -17.68 9.45
C LEU A 232 22.26 -17.98 8.97
N SER A 233 23.06 -16.92 8.72
CA SER A 233 24.45 -17.06 8.26
C SER A 233 25.49 -17.16 9.40
N GLY A 234 25.05 -17.20 10.66
CA GLY A 234 25.98 -17.18 11.79
C GLY A 234 26.73 -15.86 11.96
N GLY A 235 26.23 -14.77 11.39
CA GLY A 235 26.83 -13.43 11.43
C GLY A 235 27.69 -13.08 10.21
N GLU A 236 27.72 -13.93 9.20
CA GLU A 236 28.51 -13.67 8.00
C GLU A 236 27.80 -12.76 7.00
N TRP A 237 28.46 -11.69 6.58
CA TRP A 237 27.92 -10.71 5.63
C TRP A 237 27.83 -11.24 4.19
N ASN A 238 28.56 -12.31 3.87
CA ASN A 238 28.55 -12.93 2.54
C ASN A 238 27.15 -13.36 2.10
N VAL A 239 26.29 -13.72 3.06
CA VAL A 239 24.89 -14.11 2.79
C VAL A 239 24.12 -13.11 1.92
N LEU A 240 24.51 -11.83 1.95
CA LEU A 240 23.88 -10.79 1.15
C LEU A 240 24.27 -10.86 -0.35
N PHE A 241 25.31 -11.64 -0.69
CA PHE A 241 25.87 -11.74 -2.03
C PHE A 241 26.01 -13.19 -2.53
N ASP A 242 25.64 -14.18 -1.71
CA ASP A 242 25.86 -15.61 -2.03
C ASP A 242 24.86 -16.16 -3.06
N SER A 243 23.75 -15.46 -3.31
CA SER A 243 22.76 -15.96 -4.29
C SER A 243 22.71 -15.10 -5.56
N PRO A 244 22.53 -15.70 -6.76
CA PRO A 244 22.37 -14.95 -7.99
C PRO A 244 21.21 -13.94 -7.94
N ILE A 245 20.15 -14.27 -7.20
CA ILE A 245 18.98 -13.39 -7.00
C ILE A 245 19.39 -12.17 -6.15
N ALA A 246 20.16 -12.37 -5.08
CA ALA A 246 20.64 -11.27 -4.24
C ALA A 246 21.53 -10.33 -5.06
N ILE A 247 22.47 -10.88 -5.84
CA ILE A 247 23.34 -10.09 -6.72
C ILE A 247 22.51 -9.30 -7.74
N ALA A 248 21.54 -9.92 -8.39
CA ALA A 248 20.66 -9.24 -9.35
C ALA A 248 19.88 -8.08 -8.70
N LEU A 249 19.39 -8.27 -7.47
CA LEU A 249 18.70 -7.21 -6.71
C LEU A 249 19.65 -6.07 -6.36
N TRP A 250 20.88 -6.36 -5.95
CA TRP A 250 21.89 -5.33 -5.68
C TRP A 250 22.22 -4.54 -6.96
N VAL A 251 22.42 -5.21 -8.08
CA VAL A 251 22.66 -4.57 -9.37
C VAL A 251 21.50 -3.67 -9.76
N MET A 252 20.26 -4.14 -9.63
CA MET A 252 19.07 -3.31 -9.89
C MET A 252 18.99 -2.09 -8.95
N ALA A 253 19.29 -2.27 -7.67
CA ALA A 253 19.30 -1.17 -6.70
C ALA A 253 20.35 -0.11 -7.06
N ILE A 254 21.56 -0.53 -7.38
CA ILE A 254 22.66 0.37 -7.80
C ILE A 254 22.30 1.09 -9.11
N LEU A 255 21.77 0.38 -10.10
CA LEU A 255 21.33 0.98 -11.36
C LEU A 255 20.20 1.98 -11.15
N SER A 256 19.25 1.72 -10.24
CA SER A 256 18.16 2.65 -9.93
C SER A 256 18.67 3.95 -9.27
N LEU A 257 19.75 3.88 -8.51
CA LEU A 257 20.39 5.06 -7.91
C LEU A 257 21.22 5.86 -8.93
N ILE A 258 21.89 5.18 -9.86
CA ILE A 258 22.75 5.81 -10.86
C ILE A 258 21.96 6.36 -12.04
N ALA A 259 20.88 5.68 -12.44
CA ALA A 259 20.07 6.05 -13.61
C ALA A 259 19.61 7.53 -13.60
N PRO A 260 19.12 8.11 -12.49
CA PRO A 260 18.74 9.53 -12.45
C PRO A 260 19.93 10.49 -12.60
N LEU A 261 21.14 10.03 -12.23
CA LEU A 261 22.36 10.85 -12.32
C LEU A 261 22.92 10.89 -13.75
N VAL A 262 22.74 9.78 -14.49
CA VAL A 262 23.24 9.63 -15.87
C VAL A 262 22.21 10.09 -16.90
N LEU A 263 20.93 9.75 -16.66
CA LEU A 263 19.84 10.20 -17.51
C LEU A 263 19.48 11.63 -17.10
N LYS A 264 20.06 12.63 -17.75
CA LYS A 264 19.69 14.05 -17.61
C LYS A 264 18.16 14.15 -17.67
N ARG A 265 17.52 14.54 -16.58
CA ARG A 265 16.11 14.89 -16.57
C ARG A 265 15.90 15.95 -17.65
N LYS A 266 15.03 15.69 -18.62
CA LYS A 266 14.29 16.73 -19.29
C LYS A 266 13.43 17.35 -18.19
N ASP A 267 13.68 18.62 -17.88
CA ASP A 267 12.94 19.38 -16.91
C ASP A 267 11.45 19.29 -17.26
N VAL A 268 10.69 18.59 -16.45
CA VAL A 268 9.24 18.70 -16.43
C VAL A 268 8.97 19.92 -15.55
N PRO A 269 8.41 21.01 -16.10
CA PRO A 269 8.08 22.17 -15.29
C PRO A 269 7.08 21.77 -14.23
N ILE A 270 7.48 21.97 -12.97
CA ILE A 270 6.59 21.82 -11.81
C ILE A 270 5.71 23.08 -11.84
N GLY A 271 4.49 22.93 -12.36
CA GLY A 271 3.42 23.92 -12.26
C GLY A 271 2.64 23.78 -10.96
#